data_1fb87a866be58312681b5b5a88396090
#
_entry.id   1fb87a866be58312681b5b5a88396090
#
_cell.length_a   1.000
_cell.length_b   1.000
_cell.length_c   1.000
_cell.angle_alpha   90.00
_cell.angle_beta   90.00
_cell.angle_gamma   90.00
#
_symmetry.space_group_name_H-M   'P 1'
#
loop_
_entity.id
_entity.type
_entity.pdbx_description
1 polymer ?
#
loop_
_entity_poly.entity_id
_entity_poly.type
_entity_poly.pdbx_seq_one_letter_code
_entity_poly.pdbx_strand_id
1 'polypeptide(L)'
;MTTRPPHDWTEMRLSDVDKADASRWIAVLPLAATEQHGPHLPFETDTLIAQAYLTRVRQILPDDLPVTFLPIEPVGISTEHTAYPGTLTLATDAALNKWMALGDAVANAGLRKLIIVTSHGGNGAAMALIAQDLRAKHEMLAVTTSWSRFGAPEGLFSADEIRFGIHGGAVETSIMLAAFPDRVRKDRIANFESAEKKMTTEFRWLSAGRPAPFAWAMQDLNPKGAVGDATAATAEKGQALIEHGARAFVELLADVDKFDLVRLSNRPEIL
;
A
#
# COMPACT_ATOMS: atom_id res chain seq x y z
N MET A 1 0.76 -27.30 -19.51
CA MET A 1 1.32 -25.94 -19.36
C MET A 1 0.30 -25.14 -18.57
N THR A 2 0.63 -24.68 -17.38
CA THR A 2 -0.25 -23.80 -16.61
C THR A 2 -0.40 -22.49 -17.37
N THR A 3 -1.61 -22.17 -17.78
CA THR A 3 -1.90 -20.91 -18.45
C THR A 3 -1.68 -19.76 -17.46
N ARG A 4 -0.89 -18.79 -17.86
CA ARG A 4 -0.64 -17.56 -17.10
C ARG A 4 -1.86 -16.65 -17.22
N PRO A 5 -2.30 -15.97 -16.14
CA PRO A 5 -3.36 -14.98 -16.26
C PRO A 5 -2.89 -13.76 -17.07
N PRO A 6 -3.79 -13.00 -17.72
CA PRO A 6 -3.50 -11.64 -18.12
C PRO A 6 -2.96 -10.84 -16.94
N HIS A 7 -2.03 -9.91 -17.19
CA HIS A 7 -1.47 -9.10 -16.10
C HIS A 7 -2.51 -8.21 -15.43
N ASP A 8 -3.48 -7.71 -16.16
CA ASP A 8 -4.56 -6.91 -15.61
C ASP A 8 -5.84 -7.75 -15.53
N TRP A 9 -6.45 -7.79 -14.35
CA TRP A 9 -7.70 -8.51 -14.08
C TRP A 9 -8.81 -8.14 -15.07
N THR A 10 -8.87 -6.87 -15.44
CA THR A 10 -9.88 -6.34 -16.37
C THR A 10 -9.72 -6.78 -17.82
N GLU A 11 -8.57 -7.35 -18.18
CA GLU A 11 -8.32 -7.91 -19.52
C GLU A 11 -8.76 -9.37 -19.63
N MET A 12 -9.09 -10.02 -18.51
CA MET A 12 -9.56 -11.40 -18.51
C MET A 12 -10.91 -11.56 -19.19
N ARG A 13 -11.06 -12.65 -19.88
CA ARG A 13 -12.33 -13.17 -20.40
C ARG A 13 -12.78 -14.36 -19.56
N LEU A 14 -14.06 -14.70 -19.62
CA LEU A 14 -14.59 -15.88 -18.91
C LEU A 14 -13.81 -17.16 -19.24
N SER A 15 -13.36 -17.30 -20.51
CA SER A 15 -12.56 -18.45 -20.96
C SER A 15 -11.15 -18.51 -20.35
N ASP A 16 -10.65 -17.42 -19.82
CA ASP A 16 -9.29 -17.35 -19.26
C ASP A 16 -9.26 -17.87 -17.81
N VAL A 17 -10.43 -17.92 -17.17
CA VAL A 17 -10.58 -18.37 -15.78
C VAL A 17 -10.90 -19.86 -15.76
N ASP A 18 -9.87 -20.69 -15.80
CA ASP A 18 -9.98 -22.13 -15.54
C ASP A 18 -9.69 -22.38 -14.06
N LYS A 19 -10.69 -22.88 -13.34
CA LYS A 19 -10.58 -23.13 -11.89
C LYS A 19 -9.45 -24.09 -11.51
N ALA A 20 -9.05 -25.00 -12.40
CA ALA A 20 -7.96 -25.93 -12.12
C ALA A 20 -6.60 -25.21 -12.11
N ASP A 21 -6.37 -24.27 -13.02
CA ASP A 21 -5.12 -23.51 -13.12
C ASP A 21 -5.12 -22.28 -12.23
N ALA A 22 -6.30 -21.69 -11.97
CA ALA A 22 -6.45 -20.46 -11.18
C ALA A 22 -5.99 -20.61 -9.72
N SER A 23 -5.92 -21.81 -9.17
CA SER A 23 -5.43 -22.04 -7.79
C SER A 23 -3.97 -21.63 -7.56
N ARG A 24 -3.15 -21.62 -8.63
CA ARG A 24 -1.76 -21.13 -8.58
C ARG A 24 -1.63 -19.63 -8.78
N TRP A 25 -2.65 -19.00 -9.37
CA TRP A 25 -2.58 -17.58 -9.69
C TRP A 25 -2.55 -16.72 -8.44
N ILE A 26 -1.79 -15.65 -8.52
CA ILE A 26 -1.65 -14.66 -7.45
C ILE A 26 -2.41 -13.41 -7.88
N ALA A 27 -3.46 -13.06 -7.16
CA ALA A 27 -4.12 -11.77 -7.32
C ALA A 27 -3.43 -10.71 -6.46
N VAL A 28 -3.30 -9.50 -7.00
CA VAL A 28 -2.83 -8.32 -6.25
C VAL A 28 -3.96 -7.30 -6.22
N LEU A 29 -4.41 -6.93 -5.02
CA LEU A 29 -5.38 -5.86 -4.78
C LEU A 29 -4.63 -4.61 -4.28
N PRO A 30 -4.43 -3.59 -5.13
CA PRO A 30 -3.80 -2.37 -4.72
C PRO A 30 -4.83 -1.41 -4.12
N LEU A 31 -4.59 -0.96 -2.89
CA LEU A 31 -5.38 0.03 -2.19
C LEU A 31 -4.61 1.36 -2.10
N ALA A 32 -5.31 2.46 -2.30
CA ALA A 32 -4.78 3.81 -2.19
C ALA A 32 -5.72 4.68 -1.35
N ALA A 33 -5.59 6.00 -1.44
CA ALA A 33 -6.50 6.97 -0.88
C ALA A 33 -6.61 8.21 -1.79
N THR A 34 -7.66 8.98 -1.58
CA THR A 34 -7.85 10.31 -2.17
C THR A 34 -7.95 11.31 -1.02
N GLU A 35 -6.82 11.83 -0.59
CA GLU A 35 -6.70 12.67 0.59
C GLU A 35 -5.71 13.81 0.40
N GLN A 36 -5.82 14.83 1.26
CA GLN A 36 -4.88 15.93 1.23
C GLN A 36 -3.45 15.47 1.55
N HIS A 37 -2.46 16.05 0.88
CA HIS A 37 -1.03 15.81 1.07
C HIS A 37 -0.24 17.13 1.16
N GLY A 38 -0.72 18.02 2.03
CA GLY A 38 -0.14 19.36 2.16
C GLY A 38 -0.38 20.24 0.94
N PRO A 39 0.29 21.40 0.87
CA PRO A 39 0.05 22.37 -0.19
C PRO A 39 0.73 22.04 -1.53
N HIS A 40 1.58 21.01 -1.58
CA HIS A 40 2.48 20.76 -2.72
C HIS A 40 2.14 19.49 -3.51
N LEU A 41 1.38 18.54 -2.95
CA LEU A 41 0.98 17.30 -3.61
C LEU A 41 -0.54 17.25 -3.84
N PRO A 42 -1.02 16.56 -4.89
CA PRO A 42 -2.43 16.43 -5.18
C PRO A 42 -3.12 15.39 -4.28
N PHE A 43 -4.45 15.44 -4.20
CA PHE A 43 -5.24 14.46 -3.43
C PHE A 43 -5.10 13.01 -3.91
N GLU A 44 -4.69 12.80 -5.15
CA GLU A 44 -4.49 11.47 -5.74
C GLU A 44 -3.08 10.89 -5.49
N THR A 45 -2.27 11.50 -4.63
CA THR A 45 -0.87 11.13 -4.40
C THR A 45 -0.70 9.64 -4.15
N ASP A 46 -1.48 9.04 -3.28
CA ASP A 46 -1.41 7.60 -2.99
C ASP A 46 -1.71 6.72 -4.22
N THR A 47 -2.69 7.13 -5.03
CA THR A 47 -3.02 6.42 -6.27
C THR A 47 -1.86 6.50 -7.26
N LEU A 48 -1.24 7.66 -7.40
CA LEU A 48 -0.08 7.86 -8.28
C LEU A 48 1.16 7.10 -7.78
N ILE A 49 1.39 7.06 -6.48
CA ILE A 49 2.45 6.25 -5.87
C ILE A 49 2.22 4.75 -6.16
N ALA A 50 1.00 4.25 -5.94
CA ALA A 50 0.66 2.87 -6.28
C ALA A 50 0.89 2.60 -7.77
N GLN A 51 0.49 3.52 -8.66
CA GLN A 51 0.70 3.40 -10.10
C GLN A 51 2.19 3.37 -10.48
N ALA A 52 3.02 4.20 -9.85
CA ALA A 52 4.46 4.24 -10.10
C ALA A 52 5.11 2.88 -9.77
N TYR A 53 4.85 2.35 -8.59
CA TYR A 53 5.36 1.04 -8.18
C TYR A 53 4.86 -0.09 -9.08
N LEU A 54 3.55 -0.16 -9.31
CA LEU A 54 2.95 -1.22 -10.12
C LEU A 54 3.43 -1.18 -11.57
N THR A 55 3.64 0.01 -12.14
CA THR A 55 4.24 0.16 -13.48
C THR A 55 5.64 -0.46 -13.50
N ARG A 56 6.47 -0.17 -12.49
CA ARG A 56 7.81 -0.75 -12.44
C ARG A 56 7.79 -2.26 -12.16
N VAL A 57 6.92 -2.72 -11.28
CA VAL A 57 6.72 -4.16 -11.02
C VAL A 57 6.41 -4.90 -12.31
N ARG A 58 5.45 -4.43 -13.12
CA ARG A 58 5.10 -5.07 -14.40
C ARG A 58 6.27 -5.16 -15.38
N GLN A 59 7.16 -4.17 -15.38
CA GLN A 59 8.35 -4.15 -16.25
C GLN A 59 9.41 -5.19 -15.88
N ILE A 60 9.48 -5.55 -14.58
CA ILE A 60 10.51 -6.46 -14.06
C ILE A 60 9.94 -7.81 -13.60
N LEU A 61 8.63 -8.00 -13.76
CA LEU A 61 7.97 -9.24 -13.36
C LEU A 61 8.44 -10.40 -14.25
N PRO A 62 8.99 -11.49 -13.66
CA PRO A 62 9.35 -12.68 -14.42
C PRO A 62 8.16 -13.28 -15.14
N ASP A 63 8.42 -13.78 -16.36
CA ASP A 63 7.39 -14.36 -17.23
C ASP A 63 6.72 -15.62 -16.68
N ASP A 64 7.33 -16.31 -15.76
CA ASP A 64 6.85 -17.55 -15.15
C ASP A 64 6.00 -17.33 -13.88
N LEU A 65 5.97 -16.12 -13.34
CA LEU A 65 5.13 -15.78 -12.19
C LEU A 65 3.67 -15.54 -12.63
N PRO A 66 2.71 -16.33 -12.12
CA PRO A 66 1.30 -16.27 -12.53
C PRO A 66 0.52 -15.17 -11.77
N VAL A 67 0.85 -13.91 -12.04
CA VAL A 67 0.32 -12.75 -11.31
C VAL A 67 -0.68 -11.97 -12.15
N THR A 68 -1.76 -11.53 -11.51
CA THR A 68 -2.75 -10.60 -12.06
C THR A 68 -3.04 -9.47 -11.09
N PHE A 69 -3.20 -8.25 -11.60
CA PHE A 69 -3.45 -7.05 -10.80
C PHE A 69 -4.91 -6.60 -10.95
N LEU A 70 -5.62 -6.48 -9.85
CA LEU A 70 -6.92 -5.81 -9.80
C LEU A 70 -6.73 -4.30 -10.05
N PRO A 71 -7.79 -3.58 -10.43
CA PRO A 71 -7.77 -2.12 -10.46
C PRO A 71 -7.34 -1.52 -9.13
N ILE A 72 -6.63 -0.40 -9.18
CA ILE A 72 -6.29 0.36 -7.97
C ILE A 72 -7.60 0.89 -7.36
N GLU A 73 -7.78 0.68 -6.06
CA GLU A 73 -8.88 1.26 -5.29
C GLU A 73 -8.49 2.67 -4.81
N PRO A 74 -8.98 3.74 -5.44
CA PRO A 74 -8.45 5.09 -5.22
C PRO A 74 -9.03 5.78 -3.98
N VAL A 75 -10.09 5.25 -3.36
CA VAL A 75 -10.69 5.80 -2.14
C VAL A 75 -10.59 4.78 -1.03
N GLY A 76 -9.82 5.13 -0.01
CA GLY A 76 -9.57 4.31 1.17
C GLY A 76 -10.23 4.86 2.44
N ILE A 77 -9.63 4.53 3.59
CA ILE A 77 -10.00 5.04 4.91
C ILE A 77 -9.01 6.14 5.28
N SER A 78 -9.46 7.39 5.27
CA SER A 78 -8.66 8.60 5.50
C SER A 78 -9.32 9.51 6.54
N THR A 79 -9.81 8.90 7.63
CA THR A 79 -10.52 9.63 8.71
C THR A 79 -9.64 10.69 9.37
N GLU A 80 -8.36 10.47 9.45
CA GLU A 80 -7.34 11.38 9.98
C GLU A 80 -7.17 12.67 9.16
N HIS A 81 -7.68 12.70 7.93
CA HIS A 81 -7.59 13.83 7.00
C HIS A 81 -8.90 14.58 6.79
N THR A 82 -10.00 14.19 7.46
CA THR A 82 -11.35 14.74 7.20
C THR A 82 -11.53 16.22 7.59
N ALA A 83 -10.66 16.76 8.42
CA ALA A 83 -10.65 18.19 8.74
C ALA A 83 -10.25 19.08 7.53
N TYR A 84 -9.66 18.48 6.50
CA TYR A 84 -9.21 19.20 5.29
C TYR A 84 -10.23 18.99 4.16
N PRO A 85 -10.79 20.08 3.58
CA PRO A 85 -11.73 19.97 2.47
C PRO A 85 -11.11 19.27 1.26
N GLY A 86 -11.87 18.40 0.61
CA GLY A 86 -11.46 17.67 -0.60
C GLY A 86 -10.99 16.25 -0.36
N THR A 87 -10.69 15.85 0.88
CA THR A 87 -10.45 14.46 1.22
C THR A 87 -11.71 13.62 1.03
N LEU A 88 -11.59 12.51 0.30
CA LEU A 88 -12.64 11.50 0.14
C LEU A 88 -12.27 10.28 0.98
N THR A 89 -13.14 9.89 1.89
CA THR A 89 -12.92 8.71 2.72
C THR A 89 -14.14 7.80 2.74
N LEU A 90 -13.92 6.50 2.78
CA LEU A 90 -14.97 5.54 3.09
C LEU A 90 -15.17 5.48 4.61
N ALA A 91 -16.39 5.24 5.04
CA ALA A 91 -16.63 4.75 6.39
C ALA A 91 -15.97 3.37 6.55
N THR A 92 -15.47 3.06 7.74
CA THR A 92 -14.68 1.83 7.99
C THR A 92 -15.44 0.57 7.60
N ASP A 93 -16.72 0.47 7.94
CA ASP A 93 -17.58 -0.66 7.59
C ASP A 93 -17.82 -0.76 6.07
N ALA A 94 -17.98 0.37 5.38
CA ALA A 94 -18.11 0.39 3.93
C ALA A 94 -16.83 -0.08 3.22
N ALA A 95 -15.66 0.32 3.71
CA ALA A 95 -14.37 -0.13 3.19
C ALA A 95 -14.17 -1.64 3.41
N LEU A 96 -14.44 -2.13 4.64
CA LEU A 96 -14.37 -3.55 4.97
C LEU A 96 -15.28 -4.38 4.06
N ASN A 97 -16.54 -3.98 3.90
CA ASN A 97 -17.51 -4.67 3.06
C ASN A 97 -17.08 -4.67 1.58
N LYS A 98 -16.62 -3.54 1.05
CA LYS A 98 -16.17 -3.41 -0.34
C LYS A 98 -14.97 -4.31 -0.62
N TRP A 99 -13.92 -4.22 0.19
CA TRP A 99 -12.69 -4.96 -0.06
C TRP A 99 -12.85 -6.45 0.25
N MET A 100 -13.71 -6.82 1.21
CA MET A 100 -14.10 -8.22 1.43
C MET A 100 -14.83 -8.79 0.20
N ALA A 101 -15.75 -8.03 -0.39
CA ALA A 101 -16.45 -8.46 -1.62
C ALA A 101 -15.50 -8.66 -2.80
N LEU A 102 -14.45 -7.84 -2.94
CA LEU A 102 -13.41 -8.05 -3.95
C LEU A 102 -12.60 -9.33 -3.67
N GLY A 103 -12.24 -9.58 -2.42
CA GLY A 103 -11.58 -10.82 -2.03
C GLY A 103 -12.45 -12.06 -2.26
N ASP A 104 -13.74 -11.98 -1.95
CA ASP A 104 -14.72 -13.03 -2.24
C ASP A 104 -14.81 -13.32 -3.76
N ALA A 105 -14.81 -12.27 -4.58
CA ALA A 105 -14.83 -12.42 -6.04
C ALA A 105 -13.56 -13.11 -6.56
N VAL A 106 -12.39 -12.77 -6.03
CA VAL A 106 -11.12 -13.44 -6.33
C VAL A 106 -11.19 -14.92 -5.95
N ALA A 107 -11.70 -15.24 -4.76
CA ALA A 107 -11.86 -16.61 -4.30
C ALA A 107 -12.86 -17.41 -5.16
N ASN A 108 -13.97 -16.78 -5.56
CA ASN A 108 -14.98 -17.37 -6.42
C ASN A 108 -14.47 -17.65 -7.84
N ALA A 109 -13.52 -16.87 -8.32
CA ALA A 109 -12.81 -17.13 -9.57
C ALA A 109 -11.81 -18.31 -9.48
N GLY A 110 -11.67 -18.92 -8.30
CA GLY A 110 -10.80 -20.09 -8.09
C GLY A 110 -9.42 -19.77 -7.54
N LEU A 111 -9.03 -18.49 -7.40
CA LEU A 111 -7.74 -18.11 -6.86
C LEU A 111 -7.69 -18.33 -5.34
N ARG A 112 -6.51 -18.69 -4.85
CA ARG A 112 -6.28 -18.97 -3.42
C ARG A 112 -5.11 -18.18 -2.84
N LYS A 113 -4.49 -17.31 -3.64
CA LYS A 113 -3.38 -16.43 -3.23
C LYS A 113 -3.76 -14.99 -3.55
N LEU A 114 -3.81 -14.14 -2.54
CA LEU A 114 -4.13 -12.71 -2.66
C LEU A 114 -3.12 -11.88 -1.87
N ILE A 115 -2.52 -10.88 -2.52
CA ILE A 115 -1.75 -9.84 -1.84
C ILE A 115 -2.57 -8.55 -1.87
N ILE A 116 -2.83 -7.99 -0.70
CA ILE A 116 -3.41 -6.65 -0.53
C ILE A 116 -2.25 -5.71 -0.23
N VAL A 117 -1.97 -4.78 -1.13
CA VAL A 117 -0.88 -3.81 -0.98
C VAL A 117 -1.42 -2.40 -0.94
N THR A 118 -0.91 -1.55 -0.05
CA THR A 118 -1.38 -0.16 0.05
C THR A 118 -0.25 0.85 -0.05
N SER A 119 -0.56 2.01 -0.61
CA SER A 119 0.24 3.23 -0.55
C SER A 119 -0.16 4.15 0.62
N HIS A 120 -1.32 3.88 1.25
CA HIS A 120 -1.89 4.69 2.34
C HIS A 120 -1.90 3.94 3.67
N GLY A 121 -1.36 4.57 4.73
CA GLY A 121 -1.23 3.96 6.05
C GLY A 121 -2.57 3.65 6.74
N GLY A 122 -3.58 4.51 6.56
CA GLY A 122 -4.90 4.38 7.18
C GLY A 122 -5.66 3.09 6.81
N ASN A 123 -5.33 2.48 5.68
CA ASN A 123 -5.92 1.21 5.24
C ASN A 123 -5.43 -0.02 6.04
N GLY A 124 -4.29 0.10 6.73
CA GLY A 124 -3.56 -1.06 7.25
C GLY A 124 -4.34 -1.94 8.22
N ALA A 125 -5.11 -1.35 9.14
CA ALA A 125 -5.90 -2.10 10.12
C ALA A 125 -7.03 -2.91 9.45
N ALA A 126 -7.74 -2.28 8.50
CA ALA A 126 -8.81 -2.92 7.75
C ALA A 126 -8.29 -4.07 6.88
N MET A 127 -7.14 -3.89 6.21
CA MET A 127 -6.49 -4.93 5.41
C MET A 127 -6.19 -6.18 6.24
N ALA A 128 -5.71 -6.01 7.47
CA ALA A 128 -5.40 -7.13 8.35
C ALA A 128 -6.65 -7.95 8.73
N LEU A 129 -7.77 -7.29 9.02
CA LEU A 129 -9.05 -7.93 9.30
C LEU A 129 -9.55 -8.72 8.08
N ILE A 130 -9.55 -8.09 6.91
CA ILE A 130 -9.99 -8.71 5.65
C ILE A 130 -9.14 -9.94 5.31
N ALA A 131 -7.82 -9.85 5.46
CA ALA A 131 -6.94 -10.98 5.19
C ALA A 131 -7.24 -12.17 6.12
N GLN A 132 -7.53 -11.91 7.40
CA GLN A 132 -7.91 -12.94 8.36
C GLN A 132 -9.25 -13.60 8.00
N ASP A 133 -10.24 -12.78 7.60
CA ASP A 133 -11.56 -13.29 7.21
C ASP A 133 -11.49 -14.10 5.90
N LEU A 134 -10.73 -13.65 4.90
CA LEU A 134 -10.51 -14.41 3.67
C LEU A 134 -9.79 -15.73 3.93
N ARG A 135 -8.81 -15.73 4.84
CA ARG A 135 -8.15 -16.97 5.29
C ARG A 135 -9.16 -17.94 5.93
N ALA A 136 -10.01 -17.44 6.82
CA ALA A 136 -10.99 -18.28 7.52
C ALA A 136 -12.09 -18.80 6.60
N LYS A 137 -12.59 -17.95 5.70
CA LYS A 137 -13.73 -18.25 4.84
C LYS A 137 -13.39 -19.09 3.61
N HIS A 138 -12.24 -18.83 3.00
CA HIS A 138 -11.86 -19.37 1.70
C HIS A 138 -10.55 -20.19 1.71
N GLU A 139 -9.95 -20.38 2.88
CA GLU A 139 -8.64 -21.04 3.01
C GLU A 139 -7.54 -20.40 2.15
N MET A 140 -7.64 -19.09 1.92
CA MET A 140 -6.69 -18.33 1.10
C MET A 140 -5.37 -18.07 1.84
N LEU A 141 -4.28 -18.01 1.09
CA LEU A 141 -3.08 -17.27 1.48
C LEU A 141 -3.35 -15.79 1.19
N ALA A 142 -3.81 -15.05 2.21
CA ALA A 142 -4.04 -13.62 2.14
C ALA A 142 -2.89 -12.87 2.82
N VAL A 143 -2.14 -12.10 2.04
CA VAL A 143 -0.96 -11.36 2.47
C VAL A 143 -1.25 -9.87 2.46
N THR A 144 -0.83 -9.13 3.48
CA THR A 144 -0.97 -7.67 3.54
C THR A 144 0.38 -6.99 3.65
N THR A 145 0.59 -5.96 2.85
CA THR A 145 1.79 -5.13 2.91
C THR A 145 1.51 -3.67 2.53
N SER A 146 2.47 -2.79 2.75
CA SER A 146 2.50 -1.44 2.17
C SER A 146 3.85 -1.23 1.48
N TRP A 147 3.88 -0.30 0.52
CA TRP A 147 5.14 0.03 -0.15
C TRP A 147 6.21 0.49 0.82
N SER A 148 5.83 1.22 1.87
CA SER A 148 6.74 1.70 2.92
C SER A 148 7.37 0.58 3.76
N ARG A 149 6.75 -0.61 3.85
CA ARG A 149 7.30 -1.76 4.60
C ARG A 149 8.53 -2.38 3.96
N PHE A 150 8.75 -2.15 2.68
CA PHE A 150 9.98 -2.60 2.01
C PHE A 150 11.17 -1.69 2.34
N GLY A 151 10.92 -0.57 3.03
CA GLY A 151 11.96 0.38 3.41
C GLY A 151 12.49 1.19 2.23
N ALA A 152 13.67 1.72 2.40
CA ALA A 152 14.41 2.50 1.41
C ALA A 152 15.87 2.03 1.35
N PRO A 153 16.59 2.25 0.24
CA PRO A 153 18.03 2.06 0.21
C PRO A 153 18.72 2.79 1.38
N GLU A 154 19.73 2.16 1.96
CA GLU A 154 20.46 2.71 3.12
C GLU A 154 21.03 4.11 2.81
N GLY A 155 20.85 5.04 3.75
CA GLY A 155 21.36 6.40 3.62
C GLY A 155 20.58 7.32 2.67
N LEU A 156 19.52 6.84 2.02
CA LEU A 156 18.74 7.65 1.07
C LEU A 156 18.00 8.80 1.75
N PHE A 157 17.50 8.58 2.96
CA PHE A 157 16.83 9.58 3.80
C PHE A 157 17.42 9.61 5.20
N SER A 158 17.28 10.74 5.90
CA SER A 158 17.66 10.85 7.29
C SER A 158 16.80 9.95 8.20
N ALA A 159 17.34 9.58 9.37
CA ALA A 159 16.58 8.82 10.35
C ALA A 159 15.32 9.59 10.83
N ASP A 160 15.42 10.91 10.94
CA ASP A 160 14.29 11.78 11.28
C ASP A 160 13.19 11.71 10.21
N GLU A 161 13.55 11.77 8.93
CA GLU A 161 12.57 11.66 7.85
C GLU A 161 11.88 10.31 7.84
N ILE A 162 12.63 9.21 7.97
CA ILE A 162 12.05 7.86 8.05
C ILE A 162 11.10 7.70 9.23
N ARG A 163 11.40 8.35 10.35
CA ARG A 163 10.59 8.25 11.57
C ARG A 163 9.38 9.17 11.57
N PHE A 164 9.54 10.42 11.16
CA PHE A 164 8.54 11.49 11.32
C PHE A 164 7.92 11.98 10.01
N GLY A 165 8.54 11.67 8.86
CA GLY A 165 8.08 12.09 7.54
C GLY A 165 7.04 11.12 6.95
N ILE A 166 5.95 10.90 7.70
CA ILE A 166 4.97 9.84 7.39
C ILE A 166 3.89 10.25 6.38
N HIS A 167 3.83 11.54 5.96
CA HIS A 167 2.79 12.03 5.05
C HIS A 167 3.20 13.32 4.33
N GLY A 168 3.30 13.29 3.01
CA GLY A 168 3.73 14.44 2.20
C GLY A 168 5.18 14.89 2.45
N GLY A 169 6.02 14.05 3.07
CA GLY A 169 7.43 14.32 3.34
C GLY A 169 8.33 14.07 2.14
N ALA A 170 9.64 13.94 2.39
CA ALA A 170 10.63 13.72 1.34
C ALA A 170 10.42 12.40 0.58
N VAL A 171 9.92 11.35 1.24
CA VAL A 171 9.70 10.03 0.63
C VAL A 171 8.67 10.12 -0.49
N GLU A 172 7.46 10.54 -0.18
CA GLU A 172 6.36 10.63 -1.15
C GLU A 172 6.62 11.72 -2.19
N THR A 173 7.11 12.88 -1.76
CA THR A 173 7.47 13.96 -2.67
C THR A 173 8.54 13.53 -3.68
N SER A 174 9.51 12.69 -3.27
CA SER A 174 10.52 12.16 -4.19
C SER A 174 9.92 11.25 -5.25
N ILE A 175 9.02 10.32 -4.85
CA ILE A 175 8.33 9.43 -5.79
C ILE A 175 7.53 10.27 -6.80
N MET A 176 6.80 11.27 -6.31
CA MET A 176 6.01 12.16 -7.16
C MET A 176 6.88 12.98 -8.12
N LEU A 177 8.03 13.48 -7.66
CA LEU A 177 8.99 14.20 -8.53
C LEU A 177 9.59 13.28 -9.61
N ALA A 178 9.81 12.00 -9.30
CA ALA A 178 10.35 11.02 -10.25
C ALA A 178 9.34 10.59 -11.31
N ALA A 179 8.12 10.28 -10.90
CA ALA A 179 7.13 9.65 -11.77
C ALA A 179 6.11 10.66 -12.35
N PHE A 180 5.80 11.73 -11.62
CA PHE A 180 4.73 12.69 -11.96
C PHE A 180 5.13 14.14 -11.63
N PRO A 181 6.27 14.66 -12.15
CA PRO A 181 6.83 15.96 -11.76
C PRO A 181 5.89 17.15 -12.01
N ASP A 182 5.00 17.04 -13.01
CA ASP A 182 4.03 18.08 -13.35
C ASP A 182 2.84 18.14 -12.37
N ARG A 183 2.70 17.13 -11.50
CA ARG A 183 1.69 17.09 -10.46
C ARG A 183 2.16 17.71 -9.13
N VAL A 184 3.45 18.04 -9.02
CA VAL A 184 4.06 18.61 -7.81
C VAL A 184 4.15 20.12 -7.91
N ARG A 185 3.56 20.82 -6.95
CA ARG A 185 3.71 22.28 -6.81
C ARG A 185 5.03 22.59 -6.12
N LYS A 186 6.10 22.70 -6.93
CA LYS A 186 7.48 22.90 -6.47
C LYS A 186 7.65 24.18 -5.65
N ASP A 187 6.86 25.22 -5.94
CA ASP A 187 6.81 26.50 -5.22
C ASP A 187 6.22 26.37 -3.80
N ARG A 188 5.63 25.23 -3.45
CA ARG A 188 4.99 24.96 -2.17
C ARG A 188 5.71 23.89 -1.35
N ILE A 189 6.80 23.33 -1.85
CA ILE A 189 7.64 22.39 -1.10
C ILE A 189 8.26 23.13 0.10
N ALA A 190 8.15 22.52 1.29
CA ALA A 190 8.68 23.06 2.53
C ALA A 190 9.07 21.94 3.51
N ASN A 191 9.73 22.30 4.59
CA ASN A 191 9.85 21.42 5.75
C ASN A 191 8.55 21.52 6.59
N PHE A 192 7.86 20.41 6.76
CA PHE A 192 6.64 20.26 7.54
C PHE A 192 6.96 19.49 8.84
N GLU A 193 7.60 20.16 9.78
CA GLU A 193 8.04 19.50 11.01
C GLU A 193 6.87 18.90 11.78
N SER A 194 6.97 17.62 12.14
CA SER A 194 5.95 16.91 12.90
C SER A 194 6.00 17.31 14.40
N ALA A 195 4.84 17.60 14.99
CA ALA A 195 4.72 17.80 16.44
C ALA A 195 5.16 16.55 17.24
N GLU A 196 5.12 15.36 16.64
CA GLU A 196 5.62 14.13 17.27
C GLU A 196 7.09 14.23 17.65
N LYS A 197 7.90 14.97 16.89
CA LYS A 197 9.32 15.16 17.22
C LYS A 197 9.50 15.74 18.63
N LYS A 198 8.67 16.71 19.00
CA LYS A 198 8.65 17.27 20.35
C LYS A 198 8.09 16.27 21.36
N MET A 199 7.01 15.55 21.04
CA MET A 199 6.41 14.55 21.93
C MET A 199 7.41 13.47 22.35
N THR A 200 8.35 13.07 21.51
CA THR A 200 9.37 12.07 21.85
C THR A 200 10.32 12.50 22.97
N THR A 201 10.42 13.80 23.25
CA THR A 201 11.19 14.32 24.36
C THR A 201 10.39 14.37 25.68
N GLU A 202 9.06 14.39 25.58
CA GLU A 202 8.14 14.51 26.70
C GLU A 202 7.63 13.13 27.16
N PHE A 203 7.41 12.21 26.22
CA PHE A 203 6.80 10.91 26.50
C PHE A 203 7.74 9.75 26.11
N ARG A 204 7.88 8.80 27.03
CA ARG A 204 8.70 7.61 26.79
C ARG A 204 8.04 6.59 25.84
N TRP A 205 6.71 6.44 25.92
CA TRP A 205 5.99 5.38 25.23
C TRP A 205 4.89 5.88 24.30
N LEU A 206 4.21 6.98 24.68
CA LEU A 206 3.14 7.57 23.87
C LEU A 206 3.74 8.28 22.66
N SER A 207 3.24 7.98 21.47
CA SER A 207 3.70 8.60 20.22
C SER A 207 2.58 8.57 19.15
N ALA A 208 2.76 9.24 18.04
CA ALA A 208 1.86 9.11 16.90
C ALA A 208 2.06 7.79 16.15
N GLY A 209 3.25 7.17 16.31
CA GLY A 209 3.60 5.89 15.75
C GLY A 209 3.81 4.81 16.80
N ARG A 210 4.91 4.06 16.70
CA ARG A 210 5.25 2.99 17.66
C ARG A 210 5.97 3.56 18.88
N PRO A 211 5.93 2.92 20.05
CA PRO A 211 5.30 1.62 20.34
C PRO A 211 3.82 1.68 20.74
N ALA A 212 3.32 2.83 21.23
CA ALA A 212 1.95 3.00 21.72
C ALA A 212 1.30 4.20 21.01
N PRO A 213 0.73 3.99 19.82
CA PRO A 213 0.13 5.06 19.05
C PRO A 213 -1.17 5.57 19.70
N PHE A 214 -1.35 6.88 19.73
CA PHE A 214 -2.67 7.46 19.92
C PHE A 214 -3.36 7.71 18.57
N ALA A 215 -4.69 7.74 18.56
CA ALA A 215 -5.43 8.16 17.38
C ALA A 215 -5.29 9.67 17.20
N TRP A 216 -4.70 10.09 16.09
CA TRP A 216 -4.45 11.50 15.77
C TRP A 216 -5.18 11.89 14.48
N ALA A 217 -5.48 13.16 14.37
CA ALA A 217 -5.83 13.79 13.11
C ALA A 217 -4.61 14.58 12.58
N MET A 218 -4.48 14.73 11.27
CA MET A 218 -3.27 15.29 10.65
C MET A 218 -2.91 16.68 11.20
N GLN A 219 -3.90 17.51 11.51
CA GLN A 219 -3.67 18.83 12.11
C GLN A 219 -3.04 18.78 13.51
N ASP A 220 -3.13 17.65 14.23
CA ASP A 220 -2.48 17.45 15.52
C ASP A 220 -0.97 17.31 15.36
N LEU A 221 -0.54 16.81 14.20
CA LEU A 221 0.88 16.62 13.86
C LEU A 221 1.44 17.83 13.13
N ASN A 222 0.70 18.39 12.17
CA ASN A 222 1.04 19.64 11.48
C ASN A 222 -0.20 20.24 10.81
N PRO A 223 -0.59 21.49 11.14
CA PRO A 223 -1.80 22.12 10.59
C PRO A 223 -1.72 22.40 9.08
N LYS A 224 -0.53 22.32 8.46
CA LYS A 224 -0.37 22.45 7.01
C LYS A 224 -0.73 21.17 6.25
N GLY A 225 -1.08 20.10 6.94
CA GLY A 225 -1.56 18.85 6.33
C GLY A 225 -0.46 17.92 5.80
N ALA A 226 0.79 18.16 6.11
CA ALA A 226 1.91 17.28 5.78
C ALA A 226 2.89 17.20 6.95
N VAL A 227 3.68 16.14 7.04
CA VAL A 227 4.77 15.95 8.01
C VAL A 227 5.96 15.31 7.33
N GLY A 228 7.14 15.91 7.54
CA GLY A 228 8.42 15.53 6.95
C GLY A 228 9.09 16.70 6.23
N ASP A 229 10.33 16.51 5.87
CA ASP A 229 11.11 17.53 5.15
C ASP A 229 11.04 17.34 3.63
N ALA A 230 9.96 17.81 3.01
CA ALA A 230 9.79 17.72 1.57
C ALA A 230 10.89 18.47 0.79
N THR A 231 11.67 19.39 1.42
CA THR A 231 12.79 20.07 0.77
C THR A 231 13.95 19.12 0.47
N ALA A 232 14.04 18.01 1.18
CA ALA A 232 15.03 16.97 0.96
C ALA A 232 14.68 16.00 -0.19
N ALA A 233 13.51 16.18 -0.81
CA ALA A 233 13.05 15.32 -1.90
C ALA A 233 13.78 15.62 -3.21
N THR A 234 14.08 14.55 -3.96
CA THR A 234 14.60 14.65 -5.34
C THR A 234 14.03 13.54 -6.22
N ALA A 235 14.01 13.77 -7.54
CA ALA A 235 13.57 12.76 -8.50
C ALA A 235 14.46 11.50 -8.47
N GLU A 236 15.77 11.66 -8.24
CA GLU A 236 16.72 10.54 -8.16
C GLU A 236 16.40 9.63 -6.96
N LYS A 237 16.09 10.24 -5.80
CA LYS A 237 15.64 9.49 -4.62
C LYS A 237 14.33 8.75 -4.89
N GLY A 238 13.39 9.40 -5.58
CA GLY A 238 12.13 8.78 -5.99
C GLY A 238 12.34 7.60 -6.92
N GLN A 239 13.21 7.72 -7.91
CA GLN A 239 13.55 6.61 -8.81
C GLN A 239 14.19 5.44 -8.06
N ALA A 240 15.08 5.71 -7.11
CA ALA A 240 15.72 4.69 -6.28
C ALA A 240 14.70 3.97 -5.38
N LEU A 241 13.72 4.69 -4.81
CA LEU A 241 12.63 4.10 -4.04
C LEU A 241 11.73 3.20 -4.89
N ILE A 242 11.31 3.68 -6.07
CA ILE A 242 10.46 2.91 -6.98
C ILE A 242 11.15 1.61 -7.39
N GLU A 243 12.42 1.68 -7.75
CA GLU A 243 13.21 0.50 -8.12
C GLU A 243 13.35 -0.49 -6.95
N HIS A 244 13.70 0.01 -5.75
CA HIS A 244 13.87 -0.80 -4.54
C HIS A 244 12.56 -1.50 -4.16
N GLY A 245 11.46 -0.75 -4.02
CA GLY A 245 10.18 -1.31 -3.61
C GLY A 245 9.59 -2.27 -4.65
N ALA A 246 9.77 -1.97 -5.95
CA ALA A 246 9.30 -2.86 -7.02
C ALA A 246 10.06 -4.19 -7.02
N ARG A 247 11.39 -4.20 -6.82
CA ARG A 247 12.18 -5.43 -6.70
C ARG A 247 11.76 -6.24 -5.48
N ALA A 248 11.66 -5.62 -4.31
CA ALA A 248 11.23 -6.28 -3.09
C ALA A 248 9.82 -6.88 -3.22
N PHE A 249 8.92 -6.19 -3.93
CA PHE A 249 7.58 -6.72 -4.19
C PHE A 249 7.61 -7.93 -5.13
N VAL A 250 8.45 -7.94 -6.15
CA VAL A 250 8.63 -9.11 -7.04
C VAL A 250 9.21 -10.29 -6.26
N GLU A 251 10.13 -10.07 -5.33
CA GLU A 251 10.64 -11.11 -4.43
C GLU A 251 9.50 -11.66 -3.53
N LEU A 252 8.64 -10.80 -2.97
CA LEU A 252 7.44 -11.23 -2.24
C LEU A 252 6.49 -12.06 -3.11
N LEU A 253 6.28 -11.66 -4.37
CA LEU A 253 5.46 -12.45 -5.31
C LEU A 253 6.04 -13.84 -5.54
N ALA A 254 7.37 -13.95 -5.67
CA ALA A 254 8.05 -15.22 -5.80
C ALA A 254 7.93 -16.10 -4.53
N ASP A 255 7.96 -15.50 -3.34
CA ASP A 255 7.73 -16.21 -2.08
C ASP A 255 6.29 -16.73 -1.99
N VAL A 256 5.32 -15.91 -2.38
CA VAL A 256 3.89 -16.30 -2.44
C VAL A 256 3.66 -17.40 -3.47
N ASP A 257 4.34 -17.39 -4.62
CA ASP A 257 4.25 -18.48 -5.60
C ASP A 257 4.75 -19.79 -5.03
N LYS A 258 5.90 -19.77 -4.36
CA LYS A 258 6.51 -20.95 -3.71
C LYS A 258 5.74 -21.47 -2.50
N PHE A 259 4.86 -20.65 -1.90
CA PHE A 259 4.13 -21.06 -0.71
C PHE A 259 3.15 -22.18 -1.02
N ASP A 260 3.33 -23.32 -0.37
CA ASP A 260 2.44 -24.48 -0.48
C ASP A 260 1.18 -24.27 0.38
N LEU A 261 0.03 -24.19 -0.28
CA LEU A 261 -1.26 -24.00 0.37
C LEU A 261 -1.67 -25.16 1.31
N VAL A 262 -1.08 -26.35 1.17
CA VAL A 262 -1.28 -27.46 2.10
C VAL A 262 -0.93 -27.07 3.53
N ARG A 263 0.02 -26.15 3.73
CA ARG A 263 0.37 -25.60 5.04
C ARG A 263 -0.79 -24.88 5.74
N LEU A 264 -1.80 -24.43 4.99
CA LEU A 264 -2.97 -23.73 5.51
C LEU A 264 -4.14 -24.68 5.81
N SER A 265 -4.13 -25.90 5.30
CA SER A 265 -5.23 -26.84 5.40
C SER A 265 -5.16 -27.76 6.62
N ASN A 266 -4.10 -27.66 7.43
CA ASN A 266 -3.95 -28.48 8.63
C ASN A 266 -5.09 -28.22 9.61
N ARG A 267 -5.90 -29.24 9.85
CA ARG A 267 -6.93 -29.21 10.90
C ARG A 267 -6.24 -29.28 12.26
N PRO A 268 -6.77 -28.62 13.31
CA PRO A 268 -6.26 -28.79 14.65
C PRO A 268 -6.39 -30.25 15.05
N GLU A 269 -5.34 -30.79 15.66
CA GLU A 269 -5.43 -32.09 16.35
C GLU A 269 -6.32 -31.90 17.60
N ILE A 270 -7.54 -32.39 17.53
CA ILE A 270 -8.44 -32.40 18.68
C ILE A 270 -8.11 -33.67 19.45
N LEU A 271 -7.48 -33.52 20.61
CA LEU A 271 -7.17 -34.58 21.55
C LEU A 271 -8.46 -35.08 22.25
#